data_a3a32afaa6e3afef547af6a9c91a5d98
#
_entry.id   a3a32afaa6e3afef547af6a9c91a5d98
#
_cell.length_a   1.000
_cell.length_b   1.000
_cell.length_c   1.000
_cell.angle_alpha   90.00
_cell.angle_beta   90.00
_cell.angle_gamma   90.00
#
_symmetry.space_group_name_H-M   'P 1'
#
loop_
_entity.id
_entity.type
_entity.pdbx_description
1 polymer ?
#
loop_
_entity_poly.entity_id
_entity_poly.type
_entity_poly.pdbx_seq_one_letter_code
_entity_poly.pdbx_strand_id
1 'polypeptide(L)'
;MPGAIVGIYGVQRSGKTLIAYKLVKGLQQACKQQGIFLPVYTNLYSPRDPDFRFVNSMDELPLDLSPKVVLIDEIYNGCDAQDYRKLKDISIFINTLGKQNCLFVFTSIDAQMVYNRIRNQMNVVILVKSSSTHIHYRFLYLNTGKYTDFVVEKNAALFEDVYYDTNFIPLDFDWEMKS
;
A
#
# COMPACT_ATOMS: atom_id res chain seq x y z
N MET A 1 -6.53 -14.96 -6.04
CA MET A 1 -5.19 -14.51 -5.60
C MET A 1 -5.11 -14.69 -4.10
N PRO A 2 -4.14 -15.41 -3.56
CA PRO A 2 -3.99 -15.49 -2.12
C PRO A 2 -3.71 -14.09 -1.57
N GLY A 3 -4.28 -13.74 -0.43
CA GLY A 3 -4.02 -12.46 0.23
C GLY A 3 -2.54 -12.28 0.52
N ALA A 4 -2.03 -11.08 0.28
CA ALA A 4 -0.63 -10.74 0.53
C ALA A 4 -0.51 -9.34 1.12
N ILE A 5 0.55 -9.12 1.89
CA ILE A 5 0.87 -7.84 2.50
C ILE A 5 2.25 -7.37 2.03
N VAL A 6 2.29 -6.15 1.50
CA VAL A 6 3.51 -5.47 1.09
C VAL A 6 3.69 -4.21 1.91
N GLY A 7 4.76 -4.13 2.68
CA GLY A 7 5.14 -2.94 3.44
C GLY A 7 6.27 -2.17 2.76
N ILE A 8 6.13 -0.86 2.62
CA ILE A 8 7.09 0.02 1.97
C ILE A 8 7.62 1.04 2.98
N TYR A 9 8.91 0.98 3.26
CA TYR A 9 9.56 1.78 4.29
C TYR A 9 10.62 2.70 3.72
N GLY A 10 10.73 3.87 4.29
CA GLY A 10 11.74 4.86 3.97
C GLY A 10 11.42 6.22 4.58
N VAL A 11 12.41 7.09 4.66
CA VAL A 11 12.22 8.45 5.18
C VAL A 11 11.22 9.24 4.33
N GLN A 12 10.76 10.36 4.85
CA GLN A 12 9.88 11.26 4.09
C GLN A 12 10.53 11.68 2.76
N ARG A 13 9.72 11.81 1.71
CA ARG A 13 10.15 12.20 0.36
C ARG A 13 11.18 11.26 -0.28
N SER A 14 11.29 10.02 0.19
CA SER A 14 12.21 9.04 -0.40
C SER A 14 11.71 8.38 -1.68
N GLY A 15 10.41 8.51 -2.00
CA GLY A 15 9.78 7.85 -3.15
C GLY A 15 8.92 6.63 -2.80
N LYS A 16 8.51 6.48 -1.53
CA LYS A 16 7.61 5.37 -1.09
C LYS A 16 6.28 5.37 -1.82
N THR A 17 5.59 6.49 -1.80
CA THR A 17 4.29 6.64 -2.46
C THR A 17 4.37 6.39 -3.95
N LEU A 18 5.46 6.87 -4.58
CA LEU A 18 5.70 6.66 -6.01
C LEU A 18 5.83 5.17 -6.35
N ILE A 19 6.64 4.41 -5.61
CA ILE A 19 6.79 2.97 -5.88
C ILE A 19 5.51 2.20 -5.54
N ALA A 20 4.80 2.58 -4.47
CA ALA A 20 3.52 1.98 -4.12
C ALA A 20 2.50 2.14 -5.25
N TYR A 21 2.35 3.35 -5.77
CA TYR A 21 1.47 3.65 -6.88
C TYR A 21 1.85 2.87 -8.15
N LYS A 22 3.13 2.92 -8.55
CA LYS A 22 3.61 2.23 -9.77
C LYS A 22 3.48 0.71 -9.67
N LEU A 23 3.75 0.13 -8.51
CA LEU A 23 3.58 -1.30 -8.28
C LEU A 23 2.12 -1.73 -8.47
N VAL A 24 1.20 -1.00 -7.84
CA VAL A 24 -0.23 -1.29 -7.91
C VAL A 24 -0.77 -1.04 -9.31
N LYS A 25 -0.35 0.03 -9.96
CA LYS A 25 -0.73 0.34 -11.35
C LYS A 25 -0.25 -0.72 -12.33
N GLY A 26 0.99 -1.16 -12.18
CA GLY A 26 1.56 -2.24 -13.01
C GLY A 26 0.81 -3.55 -12.83
N LEU A 27 0.46 -3.92 -11.60
CA LEU A 27 -0.35 -5.10 -11.32
C LEU A 27 -1.76 -4.99 -11.93
N GLN A 28 -2.39 -3.84 -11.81
CA GLN A 28 -3.70 -3.57 -12.40
C GLN A 28 -3.68 -3.71 -13.93
N GLN A 29 -2.64 -3.19 -14.59
CA GLN A 29 -2.45 -3.33 -16.03
C GLN A 29 -2.23 -4.79 -16.44
N ALA A 30 -1.41 -5.54 -15.70
CA ALA A 30 -1.18 -6.97 -15.95
C ALA A 30 -2.47 -7.79 -15.80
N CYS A 31 -3.29 -7.52 -14.79
CA CYS A 31 -4.59 -8.15 -14.61
C CYS A 31 -5.54 -7.81 -15.77
N LYS A 32 -5.57 -6.55 -16.20
CA LYS A 32 -6.40 -6.10 -17.32
C LYS A 32 -6.07 -6.82 -18.62
N GLN A 33 -4.78 -7.09 -18.89
CA GLN A 33 -4.34 -7.87 -20.06
C GLN A 33 -4.86 -9.31 -20.04
N GLN A 34 -5.16 -9.84 -18.84
CA GLN A 34 -5.75 -11.17 -18.65
C GLN A 34 -7.30 -11.13 -18.52
N GLY A 35 -7.92 -9.99 -18.78
CA GLY A 35 -9.37 -9.81 -18.66
C GLY A 35 -9.88 -9.73 -17.21
N ILE A 36 -8.98 -9.51 -16.24
CA ILE A 36 -9.33 -9.39 -14.82
C ILE A 36 -9.43 -7.92 -14.44
N PHE A 37 -10.58 -7.51 -13.90
CA PHE A 37 -10.75 -6.19 -13.31
C PHE A 37 -10.21 -6.19 -11.87
N LEU A 38 -9.25 -5.30 -11.58
CA LEU A 38 -8.63 -5.17 -10.27
C LEU A 38 -8.80 -3.74 -9.74
N PRO A 39 -9.85 -3.46 -8.96
CA PRO A 39 -10.04 -2.14 -8.36
C PRO A 39 -9.02 -1.90 -7.25
N VAL A 40 -8.60 -0.64 -7.09
CA VAL A 40 -7.72 -0.17 -6.04
C VAL A 40 -8.49 0.75 -5.11
N TYR A 41 -8.49 0.44 -3.82
CA TYR A 41 -9.06 1.28 -2.76
C TYR A 41 -7.91 1.93 -2.01
N THR A 42 -7.90 3.26 -1.93
CA THR A 42 -6.73 3.98 -1.44
C THR A 42 -7.08 5.33 -0.82
N ASN A 43 -6.28 5.76 0.12
CA ASN A 43 -6.32 7.12 0.66
C ASN A 43 -5.46 8.11 -0.16
N LEU A 44 -4.92 7.68 -1.29
CA LEU A 44 -4.31 8.58 -2.28
C LEU A 44 -5.39 9.21 -3.16
N TYR A 45 -5.34 10.51 -3.28
CA TYR A 45 -6.26 11.24 -4.16
C TYR A 45 -5.76 11.19 -5.61
N SER A 46 -6.47 10.42 -6.45
CA SER A 46 -6.11 10.20 -7.87
C SER A 46 -7.33 10.36 -8.78
N PRO A 47 -7.82 11.59 -8.98
CA PRO A 47 -9.09 11.85 -9.67
C PRO A 47 -9.06 11.51 -11.17
N ARG A 48 -7.88 11.40 -11.77
CA ARG A 48 -7.72 11.02 -13.19
C ARG A 48 -7.64 9.52 -13.42
N ASP A 49 -7.68 8.73 -12.35
CA ASP A 49 -7.55 7.28 -12.41
C ASP A 49 -8.83 6.64 -11.85
N PRO A 50 -9.84 6.35 -12.70
CA PRO A 50 -11.16 5.93 -12.24
C PRO A 50 -11.15 4.57 -11.53
N ASP A 51 -10.10 3.76 -11.75
CA ASP A 51 -9.94 2.46 -11.11
C ASP A 51 -9.27 2.56 -9.73
N PHE A 52 -8.80 3.75 -9.36
CA PHE A 52 -8.31 4.09 -8.01
C PHE A 52 -9.45 4.79 -7.25
N ARG A 53 -10.07 4.05 -6.35
CA ARG A 53 -11.22 4.53 -5.55
C ARG A 53 -10.73 5.13 -4.25
N PHE A 54 -10.98 6.41 -4.07
CA PHE A 54 -10.60 7.12 -2.85
C PHE A 54 -11.46 6.66 -1.67
N VAL A 55 -10.80 6.24 -0.60
CA VAL A 55 -11.44 5.78 0.65
C VAL A 55 -10.67 6.30 1.86
N ASN A 56 -11.36 6.62 2.92
CA ASN A 56 -10.78 7.08 4.19
C ASN A 56 -11.12 6.18 5.37
N SER A 57 -11.95 5.15 5.19
CA SER A 57 -12.34 4.26 6.30
C SER A 57 -12.51 2.81 5.85
N MET A 58 -12.43 1.91 6.84
CA MET A 58 -12.69 0.49 6.67
C MET A 58 -14.11 0.21 6.15
N ASP A 59 -15.09 1.02 6.54
CA ASP A 59 -16.48 0.85 6.13
C ASP A 59 -16.71 1.05 4.62
N GLU A 60 -15.78 1.75 3.96
CA GLU A 60 -15.84 1.96 2.51
C GLU A 60 -15.20 0.82 1.70
N LEU A 61 -14.55 -0.14 2.37
CA LEU A 61 -13.92 -1.28 1.72
C LEU A 61 -14.91 -2.41 1.49
N PRO A 62 -15.00 -2.96 0.27
CA PRO A 62 -15.80 -4.16 0.04
C PRO A 62 -15.11 -5.38 0.67
N LEU A 63 -15.77 -6.01 1.62
CA LEU A 63 -15.30 -7.22 2.31
C LEU A 63 -15.85 -8.49 1.63
N ASP A 64 -15.79 -8.55 0.31
CA ASP A 64 -16.23 -9.66 -0.52
C ASP A 64 -15.06 -10.46 -1.11
N LEU A 65 -15.38 -11.50 -1.87
CA LEU A 65 -14.38 -12.38 -2.50
C LEU A 65 -13.79 -11.83 -3.81
N SER A 66 -14.24 -10.67 -4.28
CA SER A 66 -13.73 -10.10 -5.52
C SER A 66 -12.28 -9.64 -5.37
N PRO A 67 -11.42 -9.87 -6.37
CA PRO A 67 -10.03 -9.42 -6.33
C PRO A 67 -9.96 -7.89 -6.16
N LYS A 68 -9.11 -7.44 -5.24
CA LYS A 68 -8.93 -6.02 -4.94
C LYS A 68 -7.53 -5.72 -4.40
N VAL A 69 -7.13 -4.48 -4.53
CA VAL A 69 -5.97 -3.92 -3.83
C VAL A 69 -6.44 -2.87 -2.84
N VAL A 70 -5.89 -2.90 -1.65
CA VAL A 70 -6.02 -1.82 -0.66
C VAL A 70 -4.65 -1.20 -0.49
N LEU A 71 -4.51 0.07 -0.86
CA LEU A 71 -3.27 0.84 -0.78
C LEU A 71 -3.45 1.99 0.21
N ILE A 72 -2.79 1.89 1.35
CA ILE A 72 -2.83 2.92 2.40
C ILE A 72 -1.47 3.60 2.51
N ASP A 73 -1.44 4.86 2.12
CA ASP A 73 -0.26 5.70 2.27
C ASP A 73 -0.18 6.25 3.70
N GLU A 74 1.03 6.30 4.26
CA GLU A 74 1.30 6.77 5.62
C GLU A 74 0.42 6.09 6.68
N ILE A 75 0.47 4.74 6.73
CA ILE A 75 -0.39 3.91 7.58
C ILE A 75 -0.32 4.24 9.08
N TYR A 76 0.79 4.83 9.54
CA TYR A 76 0.97 5.24 10.93
C TYR A 76 0.02 6.36 11.35
N ASN A 77 -0.49 7.16 10.41
CA ASN A 77 -1.52 8.13 10.67
C ASN A 77 -2.82 7.39 11.04
N GLY A 78 -3.33 7.61 12.25
CA GLY A 78 -4.56 6.95 12.75
C GLY A 78 -4.39 5.56 13.38
N CYS A 79 -3.17 5.00 13.42
CA CYS A 79 -2.86 3.77 14.14
C CYS A 79 -2.20 4.05 15.49
N ASP A 80 -2.91 4.73 16.39
CA ASP A 80 -2.45 4.82 17.78
C ASP A 80 -2.56 3.45 18.46
N ALA A 81 -1.43 2.95 18.99
CA ALA A 81 -1.35 1.66 19.66
C ALA A 81 -2.24 1.55 20.91
N GLN A 82 -2.82 2.65 21.37
CA GLN A 82 -3.68 2.70 22.56
C GLN A 82 -5.16 2.50 22.23
N ASP A 83 -5.57 2.52 20.97
CA ASP A 83 -6.98 2.32 20.59
C ASP A 83 -7.28 0.84 20.31
N TYR A 84 -7.70 0.13 21.37
CA TYR A 84 -8.01 -1.30 21.32
C TYR A 84 -9.08 -1.67 20.27
N ARG A 85 -10.06 -0.81 20.02
CA ARG A 85 -11.13 -1.10 19.03
C ARG A 85 -10.57 -1.12 17.61
N LYS A 86 -9.81 -0.08 17.26
CA LYS A 86 -9.14 -0.01 15.95
C LYS A 86 -8.20 -1.19 15.72
N LEU A 87 -7.43 -1.58 16.74
CA LEU A 87 -6.51 -2.72 16.65
C LEU A 87 -7.24 -4.05 16.43
N LYS A 88 -8.42 -4.22 17.02
CA LYS A 88 -9.26 -5.41 16.79
C LYS A 88 -9.72 -5.47 15.34
N ASP A 89 -10.22 -4.38 14.79
CA ASP A 89 -10.75 -4.31 13.42
C ASP A 89 -9.64 -4.48 12.38
N ILE A 90 -8.48 -3.86 12.59
CA ILE A 90 -7.27 -4.11 11.80
C ILE A 90 -6.90 -5.60 11.82
N SER A 91 -6.96 -6.24 12.99
CA SER A 91 -6.63 -7.66 13.13
C SER A 91 -7.59 -8.54 12.33
N ILE A 92 -8.89 -8.25 12.36
CA ILE A 92 -9.89 -8.98 11.58
C ILE A 92 -9.60 -8.80 10.08
N PHE A 93 -9.37 -7.58 9.63
CA PHE A 93 -9.03 -7.29 8.23
C PHE A 93 -7.81 -8.09 7.76
N ILE A 94 -6.70 -8.01 8.51
CA ILE A 94 -5.44 -8.69 8.17
C ILE A 94 -5.63 -10.22 8.13
N ASN A 95 -6.34 -10.80 9.10
CA ASN A 95 -6.57 -12.23 9.16
C ASN A 95 -7.49 -12.75 8.05
N THR A 96 -8.27 -11.89 7.43
CA THR A 96 -9.22 -12.25 6.38
C THR A 96 -8.76 -11.90 4.96
N LEU A 97 -7.59 -11.27 4.79
CA LEU A 97 -7.08 -10.85 3.47
C LEU A 97 -7.08 -11.97 2.42
N GLY A 98 -6.67 -13.17 2.81
CA GLY A 98 -6.65 -14.33 1.91
C GLY A 98 -8.06 -14.71 1.44
N LYS A 99 -9.05 -14.67 2.33
CA LYS A 99 -10.45 -14.95 2.01
C LYS A 99 -11.08 -13.87 1.15
N GLN A 100 -10.56 -12.66 1.22
CA GLN A 100 -11.06 -11.51 0.45
C GLN A 100 -10.36 -11.33 -0.89
N ASN A 101 -9.43 -12.20 -1.28
CA ASN A 101 -8.60 -12.01 -2.47
C ASN A 101 -7.96 -10.61 -2.53
N CYS A 102 -7.47 -10.12 -1.39
CA CYS A 102 -6.99 -8.76 -1.22
C CYS A 102 -5.46 -8.71 -1.17
N LEU A 103 -4.87 -7.86 -1.99
CA LEU A 103 -3.49 -7.41 -1.82
C LEU A 103 -3.51 -6.14 -0.98
N PHE A 104 -2.85 -6.17 0.17
CA PHE A 104 -2.70 -5.01 1.03
C PHE A 104 -1.31 -4.41 0.88
N VAL A 105 -1.24 -3.16 0.45
CA VAL A 105 0.00 -2.39 0.27
C VAL A 105 -0.06 -1.17 1.17
N PHE A 106 0.98 -0.91 1.92
CA PHE A 106 1.05 0.29 2.75
C PHE A 106 2.44 0.92 2.72
N THR A 107 2.50 2.21 3.03
CA THR A 107 3.76 2.93 3.25
C THR A 107 3.90 3.36 4.70
N SER A 108 5.13 3.42 5.19
CA SER A 108 5.46 3.97 6.50
C SER A 108 6.90 4.49 6.51
N ILE A 109 7.17 5.42 7.43
CA ILE A 109 8.53 5.92 7.66
C ILE A 109 9.39 4.84 8.29
N ASP A 110 8.86 4.14 9.29
CA ASP A 110 9.58 3.12 10.07
C ASP A 110 8.66 1.91 10.34
N ALA A 111 9.26 0.73 10.33
CA ALA A 111 8.58 -0.51 10.68
C ALA A 111 8.05 -0.51 12.12
N GLN A 112 8.71 0.18 13.04
CA GLN A 112 8.28 0.28 14.45
C GLN A 112 6.97 1.04 14.61
N MET A 113 6.64 1.93 13.68
CA MET A 113 5.37 2.68 13.68
C MET A 113 4.19 1.85 13.19
N VAL A 114 4.44 0.66 12.66
CA VAL A 114 3.41 -0.22 12.11
C VAL A 114 3.00 -1.25 13.15
N TYR A 115 1.70 -1.47 13.29
CA TYR A 115 1.15 -2.44 14.21
C TYR A 115 1.75 -3.86 14.02
N ASN A 116 2.14 -4.49 15.11
CA ASN A 116 2.87 -5.76 15.10
C ASN A 116 2.20 -6.88 14.29
N ARG A 117 0.88 -6.99 14.32
CA ARG A 117 0.18 -8.03 13.55
C ARG A 117 0.31 -7.83 12.05
N ILE A 118 0.35 -6.59 11.57
CA ILE A 118 0.62 -6.31 10.16
C ILE A 118 2.05 -6.72 9.83
N ARG A 119 3.03 -6.28 10.64
CA ARG A 119 4.45 -6.61 10.43
C ARG A 119 4.72 -8.12 10.39
N ASN A 120 4.09 -8.87 11.28
CA ASN A 120 4.31 -10.31 11.40
C ASN A 120 3.69 -11.14 10.27
N GLN A 121 2.80 -10.55 9.47
CA GLN A 121 2.14 -11.22 8.36
C GLN A 121 2.55 -10.68 6.98
N MET A 122 3.56 -9.80 6.93
CA MET A 122 4.07 -9.30 5.66
C MET A 122 4.73 -10.40 4.82
N ASN A 123 4.52 -10.32 3.52
CA ASN A 123 5.12 -11.22 2.52
C ASN A 123 6.33 -10.57 1.85
N VAL A 124 6.24 -9.26 1.59
CA VAL A 124 7.28 -8.48 0.94
C VAL A 124 7.49 -7.17 1.70
N VAL A 125 8.75 -6.81 1.86
CA VAL A 125 9.17 -5.49 2.36
C VAL A 125 9.94 -4.79 1.26
N ILE A 126 9.59 -3.52 0.99
CA ILE A 126 10.31 -2.67 0.07
C ILE A 126 10.99 -1.56 0.88
N LEU A 127 12.31 -1.55 0.86
CA LEU A 127 13.10 -0.49 1.49
C LEU A 127 13.46 0.56 0.45
N VAL A 128 13.19 1.82 0.76
CA VAL A 128 13.38 2.94 -0.15
C VAL A 128 14.42 3.90 0.41
N LYS A 129 15.46 4.16 -0.38
CA LYS A 129 16.49 5.16 -0.09
C LYS A 129 16.63 6.10 -1.27
N SER A 130 16.77 7.37 -1.00
CA SER A 130 16.87 8.41 -2.01
C SER A 130 18.19 9.18 -1.84
N SER A 131 18.92 9.34 -2.94
CA SER A 131 20.03 10.28 -3.07
C SER A 131 19.58 11.53 -3.84
N SER A 132 20.49 12.44 -4.13
CA SER A 132 20.22 13.63 -4.95
C SER A 132 19.79 13.28 -6.38
N THR A 133 20.27 12.16 -6.93
CA THR A 133 20.11 11.80 -8.34
C THR A 133 19.33 10.51 -8.59
N HIS A 134 19.27 9.62 -7.61
CA HIS A 134 18.68 8.29 -7.77
C HIS A 134 17.78 7.91 -6.60
N ILE A 135 16.85 6.97 -6.87
CA ILE A 135 16.08 6.27 -5.85
C ILE A 135 16.45 4.79 -5.91
N HIS A 136 16.79 4.23 -4.74
CA HIS A 136 17.13 2.83 -4.58
C HIS A 136 15.98 2.11 -3.91
N TYR A 137 15.51 1.03 -4.53
CA TYR A 137 14.48 0.15 -4.02
C TYR A 137 15.05 -1.23 -3.76
N ARG A 138 14.89 -1.76 -2.54
CA ARG A 138 15.20 -3.15 -2.21
C ARG A 138 13.93 -3.91 -1.87
N PHE A 139 13.61 -4.90 -2.68
CA PHE A 139 12.49 -5.82 -2.46
C PHE A 139 13.00 -7.03 -1.68
N LEU A 140 12.51 -7.19 -0.46
CA LEU A 140 12.81 -8.33 0.40
C LEU A 140 11.62 -9.28 0.41
N TYR A 141 11.84 -10.52 -0.03
CA TYR A 141 10.82 -11.57 -0.04
C TYR A 141 10.96 -12.38 1.25
N LEU A 142 10.08 -12.13 2.23
CA LEU A 142 10.23 -12.63 3.60
C LEU A 142 10.10 -14.15 3.72
N ASN A 143 9.35 -14.77 2.81
CA ASN A 143 9.19 -16.23 2.77
C ASN A 143 10.45 -16.97 2.30
N THR A 144 11.31 -16.37 1.50
CA THR A 144 12.51 -16.98 0.93
C THR A 144 13.82 -16.38 1.45
N GLY A 145 13.76 -15.21 2.11
CA GLY A 145 14.93 -14.42 2.49
C GLY A 145 15.72 -13.81 1.32
N LYS A 146 15.22 -13.97 0.08
CA LYS A 146 15.85 -13.38 -1.11
C LYS A 146 15.50 -11.91 -1.24
N TYR A 147 16.32 -11.18 -1.98
CA TYR A 147 16.05 -9.77 -2.29
C TYR A 147 16.41 -9.44 -3.74
N THR A 148 15.83 -8.35 -4.25
CA THR A 148 16.14 -7.78 -5.56
C THR A 148 16.27 -6.28 -5.41
N ASP A 149 17.33 -5.71 -5.98
CA ASP A 149 17.60 -4.27 -5.95
C ASP A 149 17.25 -3.62 -7.29
N PHE A 150 16.61 -2.46 -7.22
CA PHE A 150 16.34 -1.59 -8.37
C PHE A 150 16.84 -0.19 -8.06
N VAL A 151 17.43 0.45 -9.08
CA VAL A 151 17.89 1.83 -9.00
C VAL A 151 17.26 2.58 -10.16
N VAL A 152 16.61 3.71 -9.87
CA VAL A 152 16.01 4.57 -10.88
C VAL A 152 16.58 5.98 -10.77
N GLU A 153 16.82 6.61 -11.92
CA GLU A 153 17.27 7.98 -11.98
C GLU A 153 16.09 8.93 -11.73
N LYS A 154 16.33 9.99 -10.96
CA LYS A 154 15.35 11.04 -10.72
C LYS A 154 15.29 11.98 -11.93
N ASN A 155 14.25 11.79 -12.74
CA ASN A 155 13.97 12.66 -13.89
C ASN A 155 12.46 12.83 -14.06
N ALA A 156 12.05 13.71 -14.98
CA ALA A 156 10.64 13.97 -15.25
C ALA A 156 9.85 12.74 -15.68
N ALA A 157 10.51 11.79 -16.37
CA ALA A 157 9.87 10.57 -16.86
C ALA A 157 9.31 9.67 -15.72
N LEU A 158 9.83 9.77 -14.50
CA LEU A 158 9.30 9.05 -13.35
C LEU A 158 7.84 9.41 -13.03
N PHE A 159 7.40 10.61 -13.39
CA PHE A 159 6.09 11.17 -13.05
C PHE A 159 5.13 11.26 -14.24
N GLU A 160 5.54 10.85 -15.44
CA GLU A 160 4.70 10.94 -16.65
C GLU A 160 3.40 10.15 -16.52
N ASP A 161 3.44 8.98 -15.84
CA ASP A 161 2.29 8.09 -15.64
C ASP A 161 1.67 8.21 -14.24
N VAL A 162 2.01 9.26 -13.50
CA VAL A 162 1.53 9.48 -12.14
C VAL A 162 0.32 10.39 -12.12
N TYR A 163 -0.83 9.86 -11.69
CA TYR A 163 -2.10 10.57 -11.67
C TYR A 163 -2.61 10.90 -10.26
N TYR A 164 -1.92 10.46 -9.21
CA TYR A 164 -2.26 10.89 -7.86
C TYR A 164 -1.72 12.30 -7.59
N ASP A 165 -2.41 13.05 -6.74
CA ASP A 165 -1.97 14.38 -6.31
C ASP A 165 -0.79 14.28 -5.35
N THR A 166 0.40 14.66 -5.80
CA THR A 166 1.64 14.59 -5.01
C THR A 166 1.68 15.60 -3.86
N ASN A 167 0.79 16.59 -3.86
CA ASN A 167 0.66 17.61 -2.82
C ASN A 167 -0.47 17.29 -1.83
N PHE A 168 -1.27 16.27 -2.11
CA PHE A 168 -2.34 15.85 -1.22
C PHE A 168 -1.75 15.26 0.07
N ILE A 169 -2.20 15.76 1.21
CA ILE A 169 -1.84 15.21 2.52
C ILE A 169 -2.92 14.20 2.88
N PRO A 170 -2.59 12.89 2.95
CA PRO A 170 -3.57 11.87 3.34
C PRO A 170 -4.14 12.17 4.72
N LEU A 171 -5.45 12.08 4.84
CA LEU A 171 -6.11 12.07 6.14
C LEU A 171 -5.83 10.74 6.85
N ASP A 172 -5.93 10.74 8.17
CA ASP A 172 -5.84 9.52 8.95
C ASP A 172 -6.89 8.53 8.47
N PHE A 173 -6.47 7.31 8.14
CA PHE A 173 -7.39 6.28 7.73
C PHE A 173 -8.15 5.75 8.96
N ASP A 174 -9.47 5.75 8.91
CA ASP A 174 -10.31 5.25 9.99
C ASP A 174 -10.44 3.72 9.90
N TRP A 175 -9.75 3.03 10.79
CA TRP A 175 -9.74 1.57 10.89
C TRP A 175 -10.93 0.99 11.65
N GLU A 176 -11.75 1.81 12.28
CA GLU A 176 -12.92 1.36 13.04
C GLU A 176 -14.04 0.92 12.08
N MET A 177 -14.48 -0.33 12.20
CA MET A 177 -15.68 -0.82 11.52
C MET A 177 -16.91 -0.38 12.32
N LYS A 178 -17.70 0.51 11.74
CA LYS A 178 -18.98 0.95 12.29
C LYS A 178 -20.02 -0.09 11.86
N SER A 179 -20.40 -0.94 12.78
CA SER A 179 -21.48 -1.91 12.55
C SER A 179 -22.84 -1.25 12.46
#